data_904002986c9f33ba7f7e7fde7497d43a
#
_entry.id   904002986c9f33ba7f7e7fde7497d43a
#
_cell.length_a   1.000
_cell.length_b   1.000
_cell.length_c   1.000
_cell.angle_alpha   90.00
_cell.angle_beta   90.00
_cell.angle_gamma   90.00
#
_symmetry.space_group_name_H-M   'P 1'
#
loop_
_entity.id
_entity.type
_entity.pdbx_description
1 polymer ?
#
loop_
_entity_poly.entity_id
_entity_poly.type
_entity_poly.pdbx_seq_one_letter_code
_entity_poly.pdbx_strand_id
1 'polypeptide(L)'
;MPRRFVDISSPLKAGIPSDPPHMLPQIDYFDHHATAPAIAAFFGVPVDRLPEGEYAAVEQCSISTHNGTHLDAPYHFFSRMNERFVAGGERSWRIDEVPLEWCFNPAVKLDFRLFEDG
;
A
#
# COMPACT_ATOMS: atom_id res chain seq x y z
N MET A 1 -31.58 1.65 -4.17
CA MET A 1 -30.71 2.63 -4.87
C MET A 1 -29.52 1.88 -5.46
N PRO A 2 -29.04 2.19 -6.67
CA PRO A 2 -27.83 1.59 -7.19
C PRO A 2 -26.63 1.94 -6.31
N ARG A 3 -25.76 0.96 -6.03
CA ARG A 3 -24.51 1.19 -5.29
C ARG A 3 -23.58 2.04 -6.16
N ARG A 4 -22.93 3.02 -5.55
CA ARG A 4 -21.88 3.83 -6.17
C ARG A 4 -20.56 3.55 -5.47
N PHE A 5 -19.53 3.26 -6.25
CA PHE A 5 -18.18 3.18 -5.75
C PHE A 5 -17.50 4.55 -5.93
N VAL A 6 -16.83 5.02 -4.89
CA VAL A 6 -16.04 6.26 -4.91
C VAL A 6 -14.67 5.92 -4.37
N ASP A 7 -13.64 6.09 -5.19
CA ASP A 7 -12.25 5.97 -4.75
C ASP A 7 -11.85 7.25 -4.02
N ILE A 8 -11.47 7.10 -2.76
CA ILE A 8 -10.96 8.18 -1.89
C ILE A 8 -9.51 7.91 -1.46
N SER A 9 -8.85 6.96 -2.10
CA SER A 9 -7.49 6.58 -1.76
C SER A 9 -6.45 7.58 -2.28
N SER A 10 -5.34 7.69 -1.56
CA SER A 10 -4.11 8.30 -2.06
C SER A 10 -3.31 7.22 -2.79
N PRO A 11 -2.89 7.44 -4.05
CA PRO A 11 -2.19 6.41 -4.80
C PRO A 11 -0.78 6.16 -4.25
N LEU A 12 -0.34 4.91 -4.31
CA LEU A 12 1.06 4.54 -4.11
C LEU A 12 1.79 4.69 -5.45
N LYS A 13 2.56 5.77 -5.60
CA LYS A 13 3.25 6.10 -6.87
C LYS A 13 4.50 6.91 -6.59
N ALA A 14 5.59 6.66 -7.36
CA ALA A 14 6.79 7.47 -7.30
C ALA A 14 6.51 8.92 -7.71
N GLY A 15 7.16 9.87 -7.05
CA GLY A 15 7.11 11.30 -7.39
C GLY A 15 5.83 12.04 -6.96
N ILE A 16 4.92 11.39 -6.24
CA ILE A 16 3.76 12.07 -5.63
C ILE A 16 4.10 12.47 -4.19
N PRO A 17 4.00 13.75 -3.81
CA PRO A 17 4.31 14.22 -2.46
C PRO A 17 3.11 13.98 -1.50
N SER A 18 2.62 12.73 -1.42
CA SER A 18 1.56 12.34 -0.49
C SER A 18 2.06 12.07 0.92
N ASP A 19 3.36 11.88 1.07
CA ASP A 19 4.02 11.52 2.32
C ASP A 19 5.13 12.51 2.67
N PRO A 20 5.60 12.55 3.92
CA PRO A 20 6.76 13.37 4.28
C PRO A 20 7.98 13.07 3.40
N PRO A 21 8.83 14.06 3.07
CA PRO A 21 9.93 13.88 2.12
C PRO A 21 10.88 12.72 2.41
N HIS A 22 11.09 12.39 3.69
CA HIS A 22 11.95 11.28 4.13
C HIS A 22 11.28 9.91 4.07
N MET A 23 9.99 9.86 3.75
CA MET A 23 9.19 8.64 3.65
C MET A 23 8.64 8.40 2.24
N LEU A 24 9.06 9.21 1.26
CA LEU A 24 8.56 9.06 -0.11
C LEU A 24 8.89 7.67 -0.66
N PRO A 25 7.93 7.02 -1.33
CA PRO A 25 8.15 5.73 -1.96
C PRO A 25 9.17 5.83 -3.08
N GLN A 26 10.08 4.86 -3.14
CA GLN A 26 11.00 4.66 -4.26
C GLN A 26 10.47 3.48 -5.06
N ILE A 27 10.10 3.72 -6.32
CA ILE A 27 9.53 2.71 -7.20
C ILE A 27 10.25 2.75 -8.54
N ASP A 28 10.92 1.66 -8.88
CA ASP A 28 11.53 1.44 -10.19
C ASP A 28 10.54 0.67 -11.06
N TYR A 29 10.24 1.22 -12.23
CA TYR A 29 9.31 0.65 -13.19
C TYR A 29 10.07 -0.03 -14.32
N PHE A 30 9.81 -1.31 -14.53
CA PHE A 30 10.35 -2.10 -15.62
C PHE A 30 9.23 -2.45 -16.59
N ASP A 31 9.27 -1.90 -17.78
CA ASP A 31 8.29 -2.17 -18.83
C ASP A 31 8.48 -3.56 -19.44
N HIS A 32 7.61 -3.90 -20.38
CA HIS A 32 7.56 -5.19 -21.05
C HIS A 32 8.84 -5.52 -21.80
N HIS A 33 9.52 -4.53 -22.39
CA HIS A 33 10.79 -4.72 -23.10
C HIS A 33 11.97 -4.83 -22.14
N ALA A 34 11.95 -4.09 -21.03
CA ALA A 34 13.03 -4.13 -20.03
C ALA A 34 13.13 -5.50 -19.36
N THR A 35 12.02 -6.20 -19.16
CA THR A 35 11.98 -7.53 -18.50
C THR A 35 12.21 -8.70 -19.46
N ALA A 36 11.92 -8.53 -20.75
CA ALA A 36 11.99 -9.58 -21.76
C ALA A 36 13.37 -10.29 -21.86
N PRO A 37 14.53 -9.59 -21.80
CA PRO A 37 15.84 -10.27 -21.89
C PRO A 37 16.10 -11.24 -20.72
N ALA A 38 15.73 -10.86 -19.51
CA ALA A 38 15.95 -11.70 -18.33
C ALA A 38 15.11 -12.98 -18.38
N ILE A 39 13.84 -12.87 -18.79
CA ILE A 39 12.97 -14.04 -18.86
C ILE A 39 13.31 -14.94 -20.06
N ALA A 40 13.68 -14.35 -21.20
CA ALA A 40 14.18 -15.11 -22.34
C ALA A 40 15.41 -15.94 -21.98
N ALA A 41 16.36 -15.35 -21.26
CA ALA A 41 17.53 -16.05 -20.74
C ALA A 41 17.15 -17.15 -19.74
N PHE A 42 16.19 -16.92 -18.87
CA PHE A 42 15.71 -17.92 -17.90
C PHE A 42 15.13 -19.16 -18.61
N PHE A 43 14.37 -18.96 -19.69
CA PHE A 43 13.81 -20.06 -20.48
C PHE A 43 14.78 -20.61 -21.54
N GLY A 44 15.95 -20.02 -21.72
CA GLY A 44 16.92 -20.43 -22.72
C GLY A 44 16.46 -20.21 -24.16
N VAL A 45 15.67 -19.18 -24.40
CA VAL A 45 15.15 -18.82 -25.72
C VAL A 45 15.61 -17.41 -26.10
N PRO A 46 15.75 -17.08 -27.40
CA PRO A 46 15.98 -15.70 -27.81
C PRO A 46 14.74 -14.82 -27.59
N VAL A 47 14.93 -13.51 -27.39
CA VAL A 47 13.86 -12.54 -27.08
C VAL A 47 12.80 -12.48 -28.18
N ASP A 48 13.19 -12.65 -29.44
CA ASP A 48 12.28 -12.68 -30.60
C ASP A 48 11.31 -13.87 -30.63
N ARG A 49 11.52 -14.85 -29.75
CA ARG A 49 10.56 -15.96 -29.53
C ARG A 49 9.48 -15.63 -28.50
N LEU A 50 9.63 -14.55 -27.75
CA LEU A 50 8.56 -14.04 -26.91
C LEU A 50 7.51 -13.33 -27.80
N PRO A 51 6.22 -13.36 -27.45
CA PRO A 51 5.20 -12.62 -28.17
C PRO A 51 5.58 -11.12 -28.25
N GLU A 52 5.72 -10.60 -29.47
CA GLU A 52 6.14 -9.23 -29.75
C GLU A 52 7.50 -8.82 -29.15
N GLY A 53 8.33 -9.78 -28.69
CA GLY A 53 9.58 -9.53 -27.98
C GLY A 53 9.38 -8.96 -26.58
N GLU A 54 8.22 -9.17 -25.98
CA GLU A 54 7.80 -8.60 -24.72
C GLU A 54 7.59 -9.65 -23.63
N TYR A 55 7.58 -9.17 -22.36
CA TYR A 55 7.16 -9.92 -21.20
C TYR A 55 6.36 -9.03 -20.23
N ALA A 56 6.13 -9.49 -19.02
CA ALA A 56 5.34 -8.74 -18.03
C ALA A 56 6.06 -7.50 -17.52
N ALA A 57 5.39 -6.38 -17.44
CA ALA A 57 5.87 -5.22 -16.69
C ALA A 57 5.86 -5.52 -15.19
N VAL A 58 6.87 -5.06 -14.46
CA VAL A 58 7.01 -5.23 -13.02
C VAL A 58 7.55 -3.97 -12.38
N GLU A 59 7.29 -3.79 -11.10
CA GLU A 59 7.85 -2.74 -10.28
C GLU A 59 8.68 -3.32 -9.13
N GLN A 60 9.77 -2.64 -8.82
CA GLN A 60 10.53 -2.88 -7.59
C GLN A 60 10.34 -1.71 -6.66
N CYS A 61 9.79 -1.99 -5.45
CA CYS A 61 9.39 -0.96 -4.51
C CYS A 61 10.22 -1.01 -3.23
N SER A 62 10.71 0.18 -2.81
CA SER A 62 11.18 0.44 -1.46
C SER A 62 10.22 1.45 -0.83
N ILE A 63 9.40 0.99 0.09
CA ILE A 63 8.28 1.74 0.67
C ILE A 63 8.26 1.63 2.17
N SER A 64 7.70 2.65 2.85
CA SER A 64 7.15 2.50 4.18
C SER A 64 5.78 1.85 4.08
N THR A 65 5.42 1.01 5.05
CA THR A 65 4.06 0.46 5.15
C THR A 65 2.99 1.52 5.38
N HIS A 66 3.42 2.78 5.63
CA HIS A 66 2.55 3.95 5.82
C HIS A 66 2.45 4.82 4.56
N ASN A 67 2.98 4.40 3.41
CA ASN A 67 2.81 5.12 2.16
C ASN A 67 1.39 4.92 1.58
N GLY A 68 0.82 5.99 1.00
CA GLY A 68 -0.50 5.97 0.39
C GLY A 68 -1.62 5.70 1.40
N THR A 69 -2.77 5.28 0.90
CA THR A 69 -3.90 4.88 1.77
C THR A 69 -3.70 3.48 2.29
N HIS A 70 -3.65 3.33 3.60
CA HIS A 70 -3.37 2.07 4.29
C HIS A 70 -4.19 1.94 5.58
N LEU A 71 -4.13 0.77 6.18
CA LEU A 71 -4.69 0.46 7.49
C LEU A 71 -3.54 0.29 8.49
N ASP A 72 -3.60 1.02 9.60
CA ASP A 72 -2.71 0.82 10.74
C ASP A 72 -3.26 -0.26 11.68
N ALA A 73 -2.41 -1.23 12.00
CA ALA A 73 -2.73 -2.18 13.04
C ALA A 73 -2.52 -1.57 14.43
N PRO A 74 -3.17 -2.07 15.49
CA PRO A 74 -2.96 -1.61 16.87
C PRO A 74 -1.48 -1.59 17.30
N TYR A 75 -0.66 -2.52 16.79
CA TYR A 75 0.78 -2.59 17.08
C TYR A 75 1.57 -1.37 16.57
N HIS A 76 1.03 -0.61 15.60
CA HIS A 76 1.65 0.64 15.15
C HIS A 76 1.74 1.68 16.30
N PHE A 77 0.70 1.74 17.12
CA PHE A 77 0.60 2.73 18.19
C PHE A 77 1.23 2.27 19.49
N PHE A 78 0.99 1.02 19.89
CA PHE A 78 1.49 0.47 21.15
C PHE A 78 1.89 -1.00 21.01
N SER A 79 3.00 -1.38 21.63
CA SER A 79 3.42 -2.79 21.68
C SER A 79 2.45 -3.68 22.48
N ARG A 80 1.72 -3.07 23.43
CA ARG A 80 0.69 -3.70 24.28
C ARG A 80 -0.51 -2.80 24.38
N MET A 81 -1.69 -3.38 24.28
CA MET A 81 -2.95 -2.65 24.21
C MET A 81 -4.06 -3.49 24.87
N ASN A 82 -4.98 -2.86 25.58
CA ASN A 82 -6.17 -3.52 26.10
C ASN A 82 -7.33 -3.51 25.08
N GLU A 83 -8.42 -4.12 25.45
CA GLU A 83 -9.64 -4.23 24.62
C GLU A 83 -10.27 -2.87 24.27
N ARG A 84 -9.87 -1.78 24.92
CA ARG A 84 -10.29 -0.39 24.63
C ARG A 84 -9.29 0.38 23.78
N PHE A 85 -8.32 -0.30 23.20
CA PHE A 85 -7.25 0.29 22.38
C PHE A 85 -6.43 1.37 23.14
N VAL A 86 -6.25 1.17 24.45
CA VAL A 86 -5.40 2.00 25.30
C VAL A 86 -4.16 1.22 25.67
N ALA A 87 -3.01 1.90 25.81
CA ALA A 87 -1.74 1.29 26.18
C ALA A 87 -1.85 0.43 27.44
N GLY A 88 -1.25 -0.76 27.39
CA GLY A 88 -1.28 -1.77 28.47
C GLY A 88 -2.14 -2.98 28.11
N GLY A 89 -2.09 -4.04 28.94
CA GLY A 89 -2.79 -5.30 28.66
C GLY A 89 -1.92 -6.30 27.89
N GLU A 90 -2.47 -6.98 26.91
CA GLU A 90 -1.79 -8.00 26.11
C GLU A 90 -0.97 -7.40 24.95
N ARG A 91 -0.22 -8.24 24.23
CA ARG A 91 0.48 -7.83 23.01
C ARG A 91 -0.53 -7.31 21.98
N SER A 92 -0.26 -6.15 21.42
CA SER A 92 -1.09 -5.58 20.36
C SER A 92 -1.03 -6.43 19.09
N TRP A 93 -2.14 -6.45 18.34
CA TRP A 93 -2.24 -7.16 17.07
C TRP A 93 -1.41 -6.47 15.98
N ARG A 94 -0.71 -7.28 15.21
CA ARG A 94 -0.04 -6.87 13.99
C ARG A 94 -1.03 -6.88 12.81
N ILE A 95 -0.61 -6.37 11.67
CA ILE A 95 -1.51 -6.22 10.51
C ILE A 95 -2.04 -7.57 9.98
N ASP A 96 -1.25 -8.62 10.06
CA ASP A 96 -1.61 -9.98 9.68
C ASP A 96 -2.56 -10.68 10.67
N GLU A 97 -2.78 -10.07 11.82
CA GLU A 97 -3.68 -10.55 12.89
C GLU A 97 -5.00 -9.77 12.93
N VAL A 98 -5.11 -8.65 12.19
CA VAL A 98 -6.31 -7.83 12.16
C VAL A 98 -7.43 -8.57 11.44
N PRO A 99 -8.66 -8.66 12.03
CA PRO A 99 -9.80 -9.29 11.37
C PRO A 99 -10.15 -8.59 10.04
N LEU A 100 -10.43 -9.36 9.00
CA LEU A 100 -10.80 -8.82 7.68
C LEU A 100 -12.06 -7.97 7.72
N GLU A 101 -12.94 -8.21 8.67
CA GLU A 101 -14.15 -7.43 8.91
C GLU A 101 -13.82 -5.94 9.18
N TRP A 102 -12.65 -5.63 9.73
CA TRP A 102 -12.21 -4.24 9.95
C TRP A 102 -11.92 -3.50 8.65
N CYS A 103 -11.60 -4.24 7.59
CA CYS A 103 -11.32 -3.66 6.28
C CYS A 103 -12.58 -3.32 5.49
N PHE A 104 -13.76 -3.75 5.94
CA PHE A 104 -15.04 -3.54 5.25
C PHE A 104 -16.19 -3.26 6.22
N ASN A 105 -16.18 -2.07 6.81
CA ASN A 105 -17.16 -1.62 7.80
C ASN A 105 -17.75 -0.26 7.43
N PRO A 106 -18.89 0.11 8.05
CA PRO A 106 -19.35 1.50 8.06
C PRO A 106 -18.24 2.42 8.57
N ALA A 107 -18.04 3.52 7.86
CA ALA A 107 -17.03 4.51 8.22
C ALA A 107 -17.66 5.77 8.80
N VAL A 108 -16.89 6.48 9.62
CA VAL A 108 -17.24 7.81 10.15
C VAL A 108 -16.29 8.83 9.55
N LYS A 109 -16.85 9.86 8.93
CA LYS A 109 -16.08 11.04 8.52
C LYS A 109 -16.01 12.03 9.70
N LEU A 110 -14.81 12.32 10.17
CA LEU A 110 -14.56 13.38 11.14
C LEU A 110 -14.20 14.66 10.38
N ASP A 111 -14.86 15.76 10.70
CA ASP A 111 -14.60 17.08 10.11
C ASP A 111 -13.89 17.96 11.13
N PHE A 112 -12.58 18.13 10.97
CA PHE A 112 -11.77 18.95 11.89
C PHE A 112 -11.69 20.42 11.50
N ARG A 113 -12.29 20.86 10.40
CA ARG A 113 -12.28 22.27 9.96
C ARG A 113 -12.95 23.21 10.97
N LEU A 114 -13.76 22.67 11.87
CA LEU A 114 -14.42 23.43 12.94
C LEU A 114 -13.47 23.77 14.11
N PHE A 115 -12.22 23.31 14.07
CA PHE A 115 -11.24 23.46 15.14
C PHE A 115 -10.03 24.31 14.73
N GLU A 116 -10.13 25.04 13.60
CA GLU A 116 -9.04 25.89 13.08
C GLU A 116 -8.76 27.15 13.91
N ASP A 117 -9.59 27.46 14.90
CA ASP A 117 -9.49 28.65 15.76
C ASP A 117 -9.03 28.32 17.19
N GLY A 118 -8.21 27.26 17.37
CA GLY A 118 -7.64 26.86 18.66
C GLY A 118 -6.20 27.28 18.86
#